data_fdc44994bd79a21de3f78b82d24f4533
#
_entry.id   fdc44994bd79a21de3f78b82d24f4533
#
_cell.length_a   1.000
_cell.length_b   1.000
_cell.length_c   1.000
_cell.angle_alpha   90.00
_cell.angle_beta   90.00
_cell.angle_gamma   90.00
#
_symmetry.space_group_name_H-M   'P 1'
#
loop_
_entity.id
_entity.type
_entity.pdbx_description
1 polymer ?
#
loop_
_entity_poly.entity_id
_entity_poly.type
_entity_poly.pdbx_seq_one_letter_code
_entity_poly.pdbx_strand_id
1 'polypeptide(L)'
;MDVVSISSDGFIVALLKAELILTANIIAGLAVGELILVSGVVEYLFAPVAPRLALWGIHDKIASAMVIAIGAPRSGAAIISGAYSDGEITRREATYGTLSLAFPAYLRRWAGTVAMAVGIAGRTGLIFAFVLVIRSACRFIWVVIMLSKRGVKRVAGRASLKGRESIGARERISRVFLMLKRSLPMAWFFFALTYALVPFADRAFSKYLTNPALYKIIPAEGWAVAISSIAHVTAGLSSAAGAIGTGSIDIGQAVLALLVGNMAGSITRTMRQNVGYWVGIFPRDLVPNLLRWHLITTVTLEVLSIMLIWCASLVIPFG
;
A
#
# COMPACT_ATOMS: atom_id res chain seq x y z
N MET A 1 -5.42 -29.00 -30.01
CA MET A 1 -4.88 -27.67 -29.72
C MET A 1 -3.38 -27.85 -29.60
N ASP A 2 -2.70 -27.47 -30.67
CA ASP A 2 -1.26 -27.68 -30.80
C ASP A 2 -0.51 -26.85 -29.76
N VAL A 3 0.19 -27.55 -28.89
CA VAL A 3 1.17 -26.94 -27.99
C VAL A 3 2.27 -26.36 -28.87
N VAL A 4 2.20 -25.06 -29.14
CA VAL A 4 3.31 -24.34 -29.77
C VAL A 4 4.55 -24.66 -28.95
N SER A 5 5.39 -25.50 -29.48
CA SER A 5 6.74 -25.77 -28.96
C SER A 5 7.54 -24.48 -29.16
N ILE A 6 7.39 -23.53 -28.24
CA ILE A 6 8.33 -22.40 -28.16
C ILE A 6 9.69 -23.05 -27.92
N SER A 7 10.59 -22.93 -28.87
CA SER A 7 11.96 -23.40 -28.68
C SER A 7 12.50 -22.76 -27.39
N SER A 8 13.25 -23.51 -26.61
CA SER A 8 13.84 -23.03 -25.34
C SER A 8 14.53 -21.67 -25.51
N ASP A 9 15.14 -21.44 -26.65
CA ASP A 9 15.81 -20.19 -27.01
C ASP A 9 14.82 -19.03 -27.20
N GLY A 10 13.66 -19.28 -27.82
CA GLY A 10 12.60 -18.26 -27.98
C GLY A 10 11.99 -17.85 -26.66
N PHE A 11 11.80 -18.79 -25.72
CA PHE A 11 11.29 -18.51 -24.36
C PHE A 11 12.28 -17.65 -23.56
N ILE A 12 13.58 -18.01 -23.57
CA ILE A 12 14.62 -17.27 -22.84
C ILE A 12 14.74 -15.84 -23.39
N VAL A 13 14.75 -15.66 -24.71
CA VAL A 13 14.82 -14.33 -25.32
C VAL A 13 13.60 -13.47 -24.97
N ALA A 14 12.40 -14.05 -24.99
CA ALA A 14 11.18 -13.35 -24.60
C ALA A 14 11.21 -12.93 -23.12
N LEU A 15 11.64 -13.83 -22.24
CA LEU A 15 11.78 -13.54 -20.81
C LEU A 15 12.81 -12.42 -20.57
N LEU A 16 14.00 -12.48 -21.17
CA LEU A 16 15.02 -11.45 -21.02
C LEU A 16 14.55 -10.08 -21.52
N LYS A 17 13.85 -10.02 -22.65
CA LYS A 17 13.26 -8.77 -23.14
C LYS A 17 12.24 -8.20 -22.15
N ALA A 18 11.36 -9.05 -21.62
CA ALA A 18 10.36 -8.64 -20.66
C ALA A 18 10.99 -8.13 -19.35
N GLU A 19 12.03 -8.80 -18.85
CA GLU A 19 12.79 -8.37 -17.67
C GLU A 19 13.55 -7.07 -17.89
N LEU A 20 14.09 -6.83 -19.08
CA LEU A 20 14.74 -5.57 -19.42
C LEU A 20 13.76 -4.40 -19.41
N ILE A 21 12.57 -4.58 -20.00
CA ILE A 21 11.50 -3.60 -20.00
C ILE A 21 11.03 -3.35 -18.56
N LEU A 22 10.82 -4.39 -17.77
CA LEU A 22 10.46 -4.31 -16.35
C LEU A 22 11.49 -3.48 -15.57
N THR A 23 12.77 -3.73 -15.79
CA THR A 23 13.88 -3.00 -15.16
C THR A 23 13.85 -1.52 -15.49
N ALA A 24 13.74 -1.18 -16.79
CA ALA A 24 13.66 0.21 -17.24
C ALA A 24 12.46 0.94 -16.62
N ASN A 25 11.30 0.28 -16.57
CA ASN A 25 10.08 0.83 -15.97
C ASN A 25 10.22 1.03 -14.45
N ILE A 26 10.86 0.10 -13.73
CA ILE A 26 11.12 0.23 -12.29
C ILE A 26 12.06 1.42 -12.03
N ILE A 27 13.14 1.57 -12.81
CA ILE A 27 14.07 2.69 -12.68
C ILE A 27 13.37 4.03 -12.94
N ALA A 28 12.64 4.13 -14.05
CA ALA A 28 11.89 5.34 -14.39
C ALA A 28 10.84 5.67 -13.31
N GLY A 29 10.09 4.66 -12.84
CA GLY A 29 9.11 4.82 -11.78
C GLY A 29 9.72 5.33 -10.48
N LEU A 30 10.83 4.76 -10.03
CA LEU A 30 11.51 5.21 -8.81
C LEU A 30 12.07 6.63 -8.95
N ALA A 31 12.60 7.00 -10.12
CA ALA A 31 13.09 8.34 -10.38
C ALA A 31 11.95 9.39 -10.32
N VAL A 32 10.81 9.10 -10.94
CA VAL A 32 9.61 9.96 -10.87
C VAL A 32 9.08 10.04 -9.43
N GLY A 33 9.03 8.92 -8.72
CA GLY A 33 8.62 8.88 -7.31
C GLY A 33 9.49 9.77 -6.42
N GLU A 34 10.82 9.73 -6.61
CA GLU A 34 11.75 10.59 -5.86
C GLU A 34 11.59 12.07 -6.23
N LEU A 35 11.35 12.40 -7.51
CA LEU A 35 11.05 13.78 -7.94
C LEU A 35 9.80 14.33 -7.25
N ILE A 36 8.71 13.54 -7.17
CA ILE A 36 7.49 13.93 -6.46
C ILE A 36 7.76 14.15 -4.97
N LEU A 37 8.56 13.29 -4.34
CA LEU A 37 8.93 13.45 -2.93
C LEU A 37 9.75 14.73 -2.68
N VAL A 38 10.64 15.06 -3.59
CA VAL A 38 11.49 16.25 -3.48
C VAL A 38 10.72 17.55 -3.73
N SER A 39 9.70 17.52 -4.59
CA SER A 39 8.91 18.72 -4.92
C SER A 39 8.15 19.29 -3.71
N GLY A 40 7.95 18.51 -2.64
CA GLY A 40 7.17 18.91 -1.47
C GLY A 40 5.66 19.02 -1.74
N VAL A 41 5.19 18.46 -2.86
CA VAL A 41 3.76 18.45 -3.22
C VAL A 41 2.91 17.79 -2.14
N VAL A 42 3.41 16.73 -1.51
CA VAL A 42 2.67 16.02 -0.46
C VAL A 42 2.47 16.93 0.75
N GLU A 43 3.51 17.62 1.19
CA GLU A 43 3.46 18.58 2.30
C GLU A 43 2.57 19.78 1.95
N TYR A 44 2.66 20.29 0.74
CA TYR A 44 1.81 21.38 0.25
C TYR A 44 0.33 21.01 0.23
N LEU A 45 -0.02 19.80 -0.24
CA LEU A 45 -1.39 19.31 -0.26
C LEU A 45 -1.98 19.08 1.14
N PHE A 46 -1.14 18.70 2.11
CA PHE A 46 -1.58 18.42 3.48
C PHE A 46 -1.54 19.66 4.39
N ALA A 47 -0.73 20.66 4.08
CA ALA A 47 -0.60 21.89 4.87
C ALA A 47 -1.95 22.57 5.20
N PRO A 48 -2.92 22.72 4.26
CA PRO A 48 -4.20 23.34 4.55
C PRO A 48 -5.14 22.46 5.39
N VAL A 49 -4.83 21.16 5.53
CA VAL A 49 -5.68 20.21 6.30
C VAL A 49 -5.46 20.40 7.80
N ALA A 50 -4.22 20.62 8.24
CA ALA A 50 -3.88 20.74 9.65
C ALA A 50 -4.67 21.83 10.42
N PRO A 51 -4.77 23.09 9.94
CA PRO A 51 -5.56 24.10 10.63
C PRO A 51 -7.07 23.78 10.60
N ARG A 52 -7.57 23.12 9.56
CA ARG A 52 -8.97 22.69 9.50
C ARG A 52 -9.31 21.60 10.50
N LEU A 53 -8.37 20.70 10.79
CA LEU A 53 -8.54 19.66 11.81
C LEU A 53 -8.78 20.27 13.20
N ALA A 54 -8.06 21.33 13.55
CA ALA A 54 -8.27 22.07 14.78
C ALA A 54 -9.66 22.74 14.84
N LEU A 55 -10.14 23.30 13.70
CA LEU A 55 -11.50 23.86 13.60
C LEU A 55 -12.59 22.80 13.77
N TRP A 56 -12.32 21.54 13.45
CA TRP A 56 -13.25 20.42 13.66
C TRP A 56 -13.22 19.88 15.10
N GLY A 57 -12.56 20.56 16.02
CA GLY A 57 -12.51 20.19 17.44
C GLY A 57 -11.55 19.06 17.77
N ILE A 58 -10.60 18.74 16.87
CA ILE A 58 -9.55 17.78 17.15
C ILE A 58 -8.50 18.43 18.05
N HIS A 59 -8.10 17.69 19.07
CA HIS A 59 -7.10 18.15 20.03
C HIS A 59 -5.80 18.57 19.30
N ASP A 60 -5.20 19.73 19.66
CA ASP A 60 -4.03 20.32 19.01
C ASP A 60 -2.80 19.39 19.00
N LYS A 61 -2.59 18.60 20.07
CA LYS A 61 -1.54 17.58 20.11
C LYS A 61 -1.74 16.51 19.01
N ILE A 62 -2.99 16.10 18.77
CA ILE A 62 -3.30 15.11 17.72
C ILE A 62 -3.12 15.73 16.35
N ALA A 63 -3.61 16.95 16.14
CA ALA A 63 -3.43 17.67 14.87
C ALA A 63 -1.94 17.89 14.56
N SER A 64 -1.15 18.29 15.55
CA SER A 64 0.31 18.42 15.42
C SER A 64 0.99 17.09 15.13
N ALA A 65 0.57 16.02 15.80
CA ALA A 65 1.09 14.67 15.57
C ALA A 65 0.81 14.18 14.13
N MET A 66 -0.36 14.49 13.56
CA MET A 66 -0.70 14.17 12.15
C MET A 66 0.25 14.86 11.18
N VAL A 67 0.56 16.16 11.41
CA VAL A 67 1.52 16.91 10.57
C VAL A 67 2.92 16.31 10.67
N ILE A 68 3.37 16.04 11.89
CA ILE A 68 4.70 15.46 12.13
C ILE A 68 4.80 14.05 11.51
N ALA A 69 3.70 13.30 11.50
CA ALA A 69 3.66 11.96 10.93
C ALA A 69 3.95 11.91 9.41
N ILE A 70 3.82 13.01 8.68
CA ILE A 70 4.21 13.09 7.26
C ILE A 70 5.71 12.76 7.12
N GLY A 71 6.55 13.34 7.98
CA GLY A 71 8.00 13.12 7.97
C GLY A 71 8.49 12.04 8.92
N ALA A 72 7.89 11.97 10.12
CA ALA A 72 8.33 11.14 11.25
C ALA A 72 7.13 10.48 11.96
N PRO A 73 6.57 9.39 11.42
CA PRO A 73 5.38 8.75 11.99
C PRO A 73 5.56 8.29 13.45
N ARG A 74 6.76 7.87 13.80
CA ARG A 74 7.10 7.45 15.17
C ARG A 74 7.08 8.62 16.15
N SER A 75 7.54 9.79 15.73
CA SER A 75 7.50 11.01 16.54
C SER A 75 6.05 11.48 16.75
N GLY A 76 5.22 11.42 15.71
CA GLY A 76 3.79 11.70 15.85
C GLY A 76 3.11 10.77 16.87
N ALA A 77 3.41 9.48 16.83
CA ALA A 77 2.87 8.53 17.81
C ALA A 77 3.39 8.78 19.24
N ALA A 78 4.66 9.16 19.40
CA ALA A 78 5.21 9.49 20.71
C ALA A 78 4.52 10.72 21.33
N ILE A 79 4.16 11.74 20.52
CA ILE A 79 3.39 12.91 20.98
C ILE A 79 2.02 12.47 21.50
N ILE A 80 1.31 11.59 20.78
CA ILE A 80 0.00 11.10 21.22
C ILE A 80 0.13 10.25 22.49
N SER A 81 1.18 9.41 22.58
CA SER A 81 1.44 8.61 23.77
C SER A 81 1.73 9.47 24.98
N GLY A 82 2.57 10.51 24.84
CA GLY A 82 2.85 11.48 25.91
C GLY A 82 1.58 12.18 26.38
N ALA A 83 0.83 12.79 25.45
CA ALA A 83 -0.41 13.48 25.78
C ALA A 83 -1.46 12.57 26.47
N TYR A 84 -1.48 11.28 26.13
CA TYR A 84 -2.33 10.31 26.82
C TYR A 84 -1.83 9.99 28.21
N SER A 85 -0.53 9.78 28.39
CA SER A 85 0.09 9.51 29.69
C SER A 85 -0.04 10.70 30.66
N ASP A 86 0.00 11.92 30.13
CA ASP A 86 -0.18 13.16 30.88
C ASP A 86 -1.66 13.48 31.20
N GLY A 87 -2.59 12.65 30.71
CA GLY A 87 -4.04 12.84 30.89
C GLY A 87 -4.65 13.99 30.08
N GLU A 88 -3.92 14.57 29.12
CA GLU A 88 -4.40 15.66 28.26
C GLU A 88 -5.46 15.18 27.25
N ILE A 89 -5.37 13.93 26.81
CA ILE A 89 -6.29 13.29 25.87
C ILE A 89 -6.86 12.00 26.44
N THR A 90 -8.08 11.69 26.06
CA THR A 90 -8.75 10.46 26.46
C THR A 90 -8.22 9.22 25.72
N ARG A 91 -8.46 8.02 26.27
CA ARG A 91 -8.13 6.75 25.63
C ARG A 91 -8.68 6.66 24.21
N ARG A 92 -9.90 7.17 23.99
CA ARG A 92 -10.53 7.19 22.67
C ARG A 92 -9.78 8.13 21.71
N GLU A 93 -9.47 9.33 22.13
CA GLU A 93 -8.71 10.31 21.34
C GLU A 93 -7.32 9.78 21.01
N ALA A 94 -6.63 9.15 21.96
CA ALA A 94 -5.34 8.51 21.73
C ALA A 94 -5.45 7.38 20.70
N THR A 95 -6.48 6.54 20.79
CA THR A 95 -6.71 5.44 19.83
C THR A 95 -6.93 5.98 18.41
N TYR A 96 -7.92 6.84 18.22
CA TYR A 96 -8.22 7.36 16.89
C TYR A 96 -7.15 8.33 16.39
N GLY A 97 -6.55 9.13 17.28
CA GLY A 97 -5.41 9.96 16.94
C GLY A 97 -4.24 9.14 16.36
N THR A 98 -3.89 8.02 16.99
CA THR A 98 -2.84 7.12 16.48
C THR A 98 -3.21 6.50 15.14
N LEU A 99 -4.45 6.05 14.98
CA LEU A 99 -4.91 5.48 13.70
C LEU A 99 -4.90 6.51 12.56
N SER A 100 -5.13 7.79 12.87
CA SER A 100 -5.10 8.87 11.88
C SER A 100 -3.72 9.16 11.32
N LEU A 101 -2.65 8.84 12.06
CA LEU A 101 -1.27 9.06 11.60
C LEU A 101 -0.91 8.22 10.37
N ALA A 102 -1.64 7.13 10.12
CA ALA A 102 -1.36 6.21 9.03
C ALA A 102 -1.46 6.87 7.65
N PHE A 103 -2.45 7.74 7.42
CA PHE A 103 -2.67 8.37 6.12
C PHE A 103 -1.60 9.43 5.79
N PRO A 104 -1.30 10.42 6.64
CA PRO A 104 -0.20 11.35 6.41
C PRO A 104 1.14 10.66 6.17
N ALA A 105 1.45 9.65 6.98
CA ALA A 105 2.65 8.83 6.80
C ALA A 105 2.66 8.04 5.48
N TYR A 106 1.49 7.61 5.01
CA TYR A 106 1.33 6.87 3.76
C TYR A 106 1.48 7.80 2.54
N LEU A 107 0.93 9.02 2.59
CA LEU A 107 1.03 9.97 1.48
C LEU A 107 2.47 10.22 1.03
N ARG A 108 3.40 10.39 1.97
CA ARG A 108 4.81 10.55 1.64
C ARG A 108 5.39 9.33 0.92
N ARG A 109 5.01 8.12 1.32
CA ARG A 109 5.48 6.87 0.69
C ARG A 109 4.71 6.52 -0.56
N TRP A 110 3.51 7.08 -0.73
CA TRP A 110 2.63 6.75 -1.83
C TRP A 110 3.25 7.04 -3.20
N ALA A 111 3.91 8.18 -3.37
CA ALA A 111 4.57 8.52 -4.63
C ALA A 111 5.54 7.43 -5.09
N GLY A 112 6.42 6.94 -4.19
CA GLY A 112 7.32 5.83 -4.50
C GLY A 112 6.57 4.51 -4.72
N THR A 113 5.50 4.25 -3.99
CA THR A 113 4.68 3.04 -4.16
C THR A 113 3.96 3.04 -5.50
N VAL A 114 3.34 4.17 -5.90
CA VAL A 114 2.69 4.31 -7.22
C VAL A 114 3.70 4.17 -8.34
N ALA A 115 4.81 4.89 -8.24
CA ALA A 115 5.85 4.86 -9.25
C ALA A 115 6.40 3.44 -9.47
N MET A 116 6.66 2.71 -8.37
CA MET A 116 7.09 1.32 -8.42
C MET A 116 5.98 0.41 -8.99
N ALA A 117 4.73 0.57 -8.57
CA ALA A 117 3.62 -0.26 -9.02
C ALA A 117 3.35 -0.07 -10.52
N VAL A 118 3.38 1.20 -11.00
CA VAL A 118 3.23 1.53 -12.42
C VAL A 118 4.42 1.01 -13.22
N GLY A 119 5.64 1.15 -12.71
CA GLY A 119 6.85 0.65 -13.35
C GLY A 119 6.84 -0.87 -13.53
N ILE A 120 6.32 -1.63 -12.56
CA ILE A 120 6.28 -3.09 -12.61
C ILE A 120 5.09 -3.60 -13.44
N ALA A 121 3.88 -3.11 -13.16
CA ALA A 121 2.64 -3.69 -13.66
C ALA A 121 1.76 -2.70 -14.48
N GLY A 122 2.33 -1.58 -14.93
CA GLY A 122 1.65 -0.62 -15.81
C GLY A 122 0.30 -0.15 -15.25
N ARG A 123 -0.76 -0.27 -16.05
CA ARG A 123 -2.14 0.11 -15.68
C ARG A 123 -2.64 -0.65 -14.46
N THR A 124 -2.36 -1.93 -14.34
CA THR A 124 -2.72 -2.77 -13.19
C THR A 124 -2.12 -2.22 -11.90
N GLY A 125 -0.83 -1.90 -11.93
CA GLY A 125 -0.13 -1.29 -10.80
C GLY A 125 -0.70 0.07 -10.43
N LEU A 126 -1.09 0.89 -11.41
CA LEU A 126 -1.74 2.18 -11.19
C LEU A 126 -3.09 2.01 -10.47
N ILE A 127 -3.97 1.18 -10.99
CA ILE A 127 -5.30 0.92 -10.37
C ILE A 127 -5.13 0.39 -8.96
N PHE A 128 -4.27 -0.61 -8.76
CA PHE A 128 -3.97 -1.16 -7.44
C PHE A 128 -3.49 -0.09 -6.46
N ALA A 129 -2.53 0.76 -6.86
CA ALA A 129 -1.99 1.82 -6.02
C ALA A 129 -3.05 2.89 -5.68
N PHE A 130 -3.93 3.24 -6.62
CA PHE A 130 -5.05 4.14 -6.36
C PHE A 130 -6.06 3.57 -5.37
N VAL A 131 -6.42 2.29 -5.49
CA VAL A 131 -7.30 1.61 -4.52
C VAL A 131 -6.70 1.68 -3.12
N LEU A 132 -5.39 1.46 -2.97
CA LEU A 132 -4.72 1.56 -1.67
C LEU A 132 -4.79 2.98 -1.08
N VAL A 133 -4.63 4.02 -1.91
CA VAL A 133 -4.75 5.43 -1.47
C VAL A 133 -6.17 5.76 -1.06
N ILE A 134 -7.15 5.44 -1.90
CA ILE A 134 -8.56 5.70 -1.61
C ILE A 134 -8.95 5.01 -0.30
N ARG A 135 -8.56 3.75 -0.11
CA ARG A 135 -8.80 3.00 1.13
C ARG A 135 -8.18 3.67 2.35
N SER A 136 -6.94 4.15 2.21
CA SER A 136 -6.23 4.87 3.29
C SER A 136 -6.89 6.22 3.59
N ALA A 137 -7.35 6.94 2.57
CA ALA A 137 -8.09 8.20 2.71
C ALA A 137 -9.46 8.00 3.37
N CYS A 138 -10.22 7.00 2.94
CA CYS A 138 -11.51 6.64 3.56
C CYS A 138 -11.36 6.33 5.05
N ARG A 139 -10.31 5.56 5.41
CA ARG A 139 -9.99 5.29 6.80
C ARG A 139 -9.67 6.56 7.57
N PHE A 140 -8.87 7.46 7.00
CA PHE A 140 -8.51 8.73 7.62
C PHE A 140 -9.74 9.60 7.86
N ILE A 141 -10.59 9.77 6.85
CA ILE A 141 -11.84 10.53 6.94
C ILE A 141 -12.72 9.96 8.06
N TRP A 142 -12.91 8.64 8.08
CA TRP A 142 -13.70 7.99 9.13
C TRP A 142 -13.13 8.26 10.53
N VAL A 143 -11.82 8.15 10.70
CA VAL A 143 -11.15 8.42 11.99
C VAL A 143 -11.30 9.88 12.40
N VAL A 144 -11.14 10.82 11.46
CA VAL A 144 -11.33 12.25 11.70
C VAL A 144 -12.76 12.55 12.14
N ILE A 145 -13.78 11.95 11.49
CA ILE A 145 -15.17 12.07 11.89
C ILE A 145 -15.40 11.54 13.32
N MET A 146 -14.76 10.43 13.68
CA MET A 146 -14.85 9.87 15.04
C MET A 146 -14.19 10.75 16.09
N LEU A 147 -13.12 11.48 15.72
CA LEU A 147 -12.47 12.47 16.59
C LEU A 147 -13.30 13.74 16.74
N SER A 148 -13.90 14.24 15.67
CA SER A 148 -14.63 15.53 15.64
C SER A 148 -15.98 15.52 16.37
N LYS A 149 -16.63 14.36 16.52
CA LYS A 149 -17.99 14.23 17.09
C LYS A 149 -18.17 14.67 18.55
N ARG A 150 -17.10 15.05 19.25
CA ARG A 150 -17.15 15.53 20.65
C ARG A 150 -16.30 16.78 20.86
N GLY A 151 -16.47 17.77 19.97
CA GLY A 151 -15.67 18.97 19.97
C GLY A 151 -15.84 19.84 21.23
N VAL A 152 -14.81 19.87 22.07
CA VAL A 152 -14.51 21.05 22.87
C VAL A 152 -13.83 22.02 21.90
N LYS A 153 -14.40 23.22 21.71
CA LYS A 153 -13.74 24.30 20.98
C LYS A 153 -12.43 24.64 21.70
N ARG A 154 -11.32 24.12 21.22
CA ARG A 154 -9.97 24.41 21.73
C ARG A 154 -9.27 25.31 20.71
N VAL A 155 -8.59 26.32 21.21
CA VAL A 155 -7.87 27.34 20.42
C VAL A 155 -6.77 26.65 19.63
N ALA A 156 -6.75 26.85 18.33
CA ALA A 156 -5.75 26.29 17.44
C ALA A 156 -4.35 26.86 17.75
N GLY A 157 -3.50 26.07 18.34
CA GLY A 157 -2.06 26.34 18.40
C GLY A 157 -1.49 26.23 16.98
N ARG A 158 -0.65 27.22 16.57
CA ARG A 158 0.05 27.16 15.27
C ARG A 158 1.04 26.00 15.29
N ALA A 159 0.68 24.89 14.63
CA ALA A 159 1.63 23.82 14.35
C ALA A 159 2.73 24.36 13.42
N SER A 160 3.95 24.55 13.93
CA SER A 160 5.08 24.99 13.13
C SER A 160 5.62 23.84 12.30
N LEU A 161 5.51 23.94 10.99
CA LEU A 161 6.17 23.05 10.02
C LEU A 161 7.69 23.38 9.95
N LYS A 162 8.40 23.38 11.09
CA LYS A 162 9.85 23.50 11.11
C LYS A 162 10.47 22.13 10.89
N GLY A 163 11.14 21.95 9.79
CA GLY A 163 12.04 20.81 9.55
C GLY A 163 12.01 20.20 8.18
N ARG A 164 12.18 21.00 7.11
CA ARG A 164 12.61 20.46 5.83
C ARG A 164 14.14 20.35 5.91
N GLU A 165 14.65 19.18 6.33
CA GLU A 165 16.05 18.87 6.05
C GLU A 165 16.18 18.74 4.54
N SER A 166 16.96 19.65 3.92
CA SER A 166 17.30 19.58 2.51
C SER A 166 18.25 18.40 2.30
N ILE A 167 17.67 17.28 1.92
CA ILE A 167 18.44 16.07 1.61
C ILE A 167 19.28 16.33 0.37
N GLY A 168 20.60 16.16 0.47
CA GLY A 168 21.53 16.41 -0.63
C GLY A 168 21.29 15.45 -1.82
N ALA A 169 21.66 15.89 -3.04
CA ALA A 169 21.48 15.08 -4.25
C ALA A 169 22.15 13.69 -4.14
N ARG A 170 23.33 13.60 -3.52
CA ARG A 170 24.04 12.34 -3.30
C ARG A 170 23.26 11.36 -2.43
N GLU A 171 22.63 11.83 -1.38
CA GLU A 171 21.81 11.00 -0.50
C GLU A 171 20.53 10.49 -1.19
N ARG A 172 19.95 11.30 -2.08
CA ARG A 172 18.79 10.92 -2.90
C ARG A 172 19.13 9.79 -3.86
N ILE A 173 20.24 9.93 -4.59
CA ILE A 173 20.75 8.88 -5.50
C ILE A 173 21.02 7.59 -4.73
N SER A 174 21.65 7.70 -3.55
CA SER A 174 21.88 6.55 -2.67
C SER A 174 20.57 5.86 -2.24
N ARG A 175 19.52 6.61 -1.93
CA ARG A 175 18.20 6.05 -1.58
C ARG A 175 17.56 5.30 -2.75
N VAL A 176 17.57 5.91 -3.95
CA VAL A 176 17.04 5.26 -5.16
C VAL A 176 17.83 3.97 -5.45
N PHE A 177 19.14 4.02 -5.35
CA PHE A 177 19.99 2.86 -5.55
C PHE A 177 19.73 1.74 -4.52
N LEU A 178 19.54 2.11 -3.25
CA LEU A 178 19.19 1.14 -2.20
C LEU A 178 17.83 0.48 -2.44
N MET A 179 16.85 1.26 -2.90
CA MET A 179 15.52 0.75 -3.28
C MET A 179 15.61 -0.18 -4.49
N LEU A 180 16.39 0.19 -5.51
CA LEU A 180 16.63 -0.67 -6.68
C LEU A 180 17.29 -1.99 -6.27
N LYS A 181 18.39 -1.92 -5.51
CA LYS A 181 19.11 -3.12 -5.03
C LYS A 181 18.22 -4.09 -4.27
N ARG A 182 17.22 -3.57 -3.54
CA ARG A 182 16.25 -4.39 -2.78
C ARG A 182 15.10 -4.91 -3.63
N SER A 183 14.55 -4.08 -4.53
CA SER A 183 13.32 -4.39 -5.25
C SER A 183 13.57 -5.18 -6.55
N LEU A 184 14.68 -4.92 -7.24
CA LEU A 184 14.95 -5.48 -8.54
C LEU A 184 15.15 -7.01 -8.54
N PRO A 185 15.97 -7.59 -7.65
CA PRO A 185 16.15 -9.05 -7.61
C PRO A 185 14.84 -9.78 -7.28
N MET A 186 14.03 -9.21 -6.39
CA MET A 186 12.73 -9.77 -6.02
C MET A 186 11.75 -9.68 -7.20
N ALA A 187 11.71 -8.55 -7.91
CA ALA A 187 10.87 -8.35 -9.08
C ALA A 187 11.22 -9.35 -10.18
N TRP A 188 12.50 -9.50 -10.51
CA TRP A 188 12.97 -10.47 -11.51
C TRP A 188 12.63 -11.91 -11.14
N PHE A 189 12.96 -12.32 -9.92
CA PHE A 189 12.69 -13.68 -9.45
C PHE A 189 11.19 -14.03 -9.58
N PHE A 190 10.31 -13.19 -9.04
CA PHE A 190 8.87 -13.46 -9.09
C PHE A 190 8.26 -13.31 -10.47
N PHE A 191 8.77 -12.39 -11.29
CA PHE A 191 8.36 -12.25 -12.69
C PHE A 191 8.73 -13.51 -13.48
N ALA A 192 10.00 -13.93 -13.44
CA ALA A 192 10.48 -15.12 -14.11
C ALA A 192 9.78 -16.39 -13.62
N LEU A 193 9.62 -16.53 -12.29
CA LEU A 193 8.91 -17.65 -11.68
C LEU A 193 7.46 -17.73 -12.15
N THR A 194 6.74 -16.60 -12.15
CA THR A 194 5.35 -16.57 -12.61
C THR A 194 5.27 -16.85 -14.11
N TYR A 195 6.12 -16.23 -14.90
CA TYR A 195 6.18 -16.44 -16.35
C TYR A 195 6.46 -17.91 -16.70
N ALA A 196 7.32 -18.59 -15.94
CA ALA A 196 7.64 -20.01 -16.11
C ALA A 196 6.52 -20.94 -15.58
N LEU A 197 5.82 -20.56 -14.50
CA LEU A 197 4.83 -21.41 -13.83
C LEU A 197 3.42 -21.29 -14.41
N VAL A 198 3.11 -20.21 -15.11
CA VAL A 198 1.77 -19.99 -15.70
C VAL A 198 1.26 -21.20 -16.50
N PRO A 199 2.05 -21.84 -17.39
CA PRO A 199 1.58 -23.01 -18.15
C PRO A 199 1.25 -24.25 -17.28
N PHE A 200 1.83 -24.32 -16.08
CA PHE A 200 1.62 -25.42 -15.14
C PHE A 200 0.53 -25.12 -14.10
N ALA A 201 0.33 -23.85 -13.77
CA ALA A 201 -0.66 -23.41 -12.80
C ALA A 201 -2.07 -23.85 -13.21
N ASP A 202 -2.44 -23.63 -14.46
CA ASP A 202 -3.75 -24.03 -14.99
C ASP A 202 -4.01 -25.54 -14.82
N ARG A 203 -3.03 -26.38 -15.12
CA ARG A 203 -3.14 -27.86 -14.95
C ARG A 203 -3.24 -28.30 -13.50
N ALA A 204 -2.53 -27.62 -12.60
CA ALA A 204 -2.53 -27.99 -11.19
C ALA A 204 -3.81 -27.53 -10.49
N PHE A 205 -4.24 -26.29 -10.75
CA PHE A 205 -5.38 -25.70 -10.08
C PHE A 205 -6.73 -26.17 -10.62
N SER A 206 -6.86 -26.44 -11.92
CA SER A 206 -8.08 -27.00 -12.51
C SER A 206 -8.46 -28.35 -11.89
N LYS A 207 -7.47 -29.10 -11.37
CA LYS A 207 -7.70 -30.36 -10.67
C LYS A 207 -8.22 -30.21 -9.24
N TYR A 208 -7.88 -29.11 -8.56
CA TYR A 208 -8.15 -28.91 -7.11
C TYR A 208 -9.23 -27.86 -6.84
N LEU A 209 -9.41 -26.88 -7.71
CA LEU A 209 -10.47 -25.87 -7.60
C LEU A 209 -11.73 -26.39 -8.32
N THR A 210 -12.49 -27.22 -7.63
CA THR A 210 -13.73 -27.83 -8.15
C THR A 210 -14.91 -26.85 -8.24
N ASN A 211 -14.77 -25.62 -7.71
CA ASN A 211 -15.85 -24.64 -7.75
C ASN A 211 -15.72 -23.69 -8.97
N PRO A 212 -16.51 -23.88 -10.03
CA PRO A 212 -16.42 -23.11 -11.26
C PRO A 212 -16.72 -21.61 -11.06
N ALA A 213 -17.44 -21.22 -10.00
CA ALA A 213 -17.74 -19.83 -9.72
C ALA A 213 -16.51 -19.06 -9.23
N LEU A 214 -15.69 -19.67 -8.35
CA LEU A 214 -14.45 -19.06 -7.87
C LEU A 214 -13.40 -18.93 -8.97
N TYR A 215 -13.34 -19.92 -9.88
CA TYR A 215 -12.41 -19.91 -11.00
C TYR A 215 -12.73 -18.81 -12.03
N LYS A 216 -14.01 -18.47 -12.19
CA LYS A 216 -14.40 -17.33 -13.07
C LYS A 216 -13.98 -15.97 -12.50
N ILE A 217 -13.89 -15.84 -11.16
CA ILE A 217 -13.54 -14.57 -10.52
C ILE A 217 -12.03 -14.40 -10.49
N ILE A 218 -11.31 -15.42 -10.04
CA ILE A 218 -9.84 -15.43 -9.95
C ILE A 218 -9.36 -16.76 -10.54
N PRO A 219 -8.84 -16.76 -11.78
CA PRO A 219 -8.28 -17.97 -12.40
C PRO A 219 -7.01 -18.45 -11.65
N ALA A 220 -6.51 -19.62 -12.01
CA ALA A 220 -5.38 -20.26 -11.34
C ALA A 220 -4.14 -19.35 -11.24
N GLU A 221 -3.85 -18.63 -12.30
CA GLU A 221 -2.74 -17.67 -12.38
C GLU A 221 -2.96 -16.47 -11.45
N GLY A 222 -4.22 -16.05 -11.28
CA GLY A 222 -4.59 -15.02 -10.31
C GLY A 222 -4.32 -15.46 -8.87
N TRP A 223 -4.51 -16.73 -8.53
CA TRP A 223 -4.12 -17.25 -7.22
C TRP A 223 -2.60 -17.24 -7.02
N ALA A 224 -1.81 -17.51 -8.05
CA ALA A 224 -0.35 -17.37 -7.98
C ALA A 224 0.05 -15.91 -7.70
N VAL A 225 -0.61 -14.94 -8.33
CA VAL A 225 -0.44 -13.51 -8.06
C VAL A 225 -0.81 -13.18 -6.59
N ALA A 226 -1.95 -13.69 -6.10
CA ALA A 226 -2.39 -13.45 -4.73
C ALA A 226 -1.38 -14.00 -3.71
N ILE A 227 -0.93 -15.23 -3.88
CA ILE A 227 0.07 -15.88 -3.00
C ILE A 227 1.39 -15.09 -3.00
N SER A 228 1.88 -14.68 -4.17
CA SER A 228 3.08 -13.85 -4.28
C SER A 228 2.92 -12.51 -3.57
N SER A 229 1.71 -11.92 -3.64
CA SER A 229 1.38 -10.64 -2.98
C SER A 229 1.33 -10.76 -1.44
N ILE A 230 0.99 -11.94 -0.88
CA ILE A 230 1.07 -12.20 0.56
C ILE A 230 2.51 -12.04 1.05
N ALA A 231 3.45 -12.60 0.31
CA ALA A 231 4.87 -12.53 0.66
C ALA A 231 5.39 -11.09 0.57
N HIS A 232 5.16 -10.42 -0.56
CA HIS A 232 5.56 -9.03 -0.77
C HIS A 232 4.79 -8.39 -1.93
N VAL A 233 4.42 -7.11 -1.77
CA VAL A 233 3.65 -6.36 -2.79
C VAL A 233 4.39 -6.33 -4.14
N THR A 234 5.71 -6.13 -4.14
CA THR A 234 6.51 -6.14 -5.37
C THR A 234 6.46 -7.50 -6.08
N ALA A 235 6.51 -8.60 -5.31
CA ALA A 235 6.38 -9.95 -5.85
C ALA A 235 5.02 -10.16 -6.52
N GLY A 236 3.94 -9.74 -5.86
CA GLY A 236 2.60 -9.80 -6.44
C GLY A 236 2.46 -8.98 -7.72
N LEU A 237 2.99 -7.73 -7.74
CA LEU A 237 2.98 -6.88 -8.93
C LEU A 237 3.76 -7.51 -10.09
N SER A 238 4.93 -8.10 -9.81
CA SER A 238 5.76 -8.78 -10.83
C SER A 238 5.06 -10.02 -11.37
N SER A 239 4.42 -10.80 -10.49
CA SER A 239 3.61 -11.94 -10.87
C SER A 239 2.40 -11.53 -11.73
N ALA A 240 1.72 -10.43 -11.37
CA ALA A 240 0.62 -9.88 -12.15
C ALA A 240 1.08 -9.44 -13.54
N ALA A 241 2.23 -8.75 -13.63
CA ALA A 241 2.81 -8.33 -14.90
C ALA A 241 3.15 -9.54 -15.79
N GLY A 242 3.71 -10.61 -15.20
CA GLY A 242 4.00 -11.87 -15.91
C GLY A 242 2.74 -12.55 -16.44
N ALA A 243 1.71 -12.69 -15.61
CA ALA A 243 0.45 -13.34 -15.96
C ALA A 243 -0.34 -12.55 -17.03
N ILE A 244 -0.33 -11.23 -16.99
CA ILE A 244 -0.91 -10.36 -18.01
C ILE A 244 -0.10 -10.46 -19.30
N GLY A 245 1.24 -10.47 -19.21
CA GLY A 245 2.12 -10.58 -20.37
C GLY A 245 1.95 -11.88 -21.16
N THR A 246 1.52 -12.95 -20.50
CA THR A 246 1.16 -14.23 -21.16
C THR A 246 -0.30 -14.27 -21.65
N GLY A 247 -1.12 -13.24 -21.37
CA GLY A 247 -2.54 -13.21 -21.69
C GLY A 247 -3.39 -14.16 -20.83
N SER A 248 -2.85 -14.69 -19.73
CA SER A 248 -3.55 -15.67 -18.88
C SER A 248 -4.63 -15.04 -18.01
N ILE A 249 -4.47 -13.77 -17.65
CA ILE A 249 -5.43 -13.00 -16.84
C ILE A 249 -5.58 -11.59 -17.41
N ASP A 250 -6.76 -11.01 -17.22
CA ASP A 250 -7.01 -9.61 -17.52
C ASP A 250 -6.58 -8.66 -16.38
N ILE A 251 -6.63 -7.35 -16.65
CA ILE A 251 -6.25 -6.31 -15.67
C ILE A 251 -7.14 -6.37 -14.42
N GLY A 252 -8.45 -6.59 -14.57
CA GLY A 252 -9.40 -6.66 -13.47
C GLY A 252 -9.11 -7.85 -12.54
N GLN A 253 -8.89 -9.02 -13.13
CA GLN A 253 -8.53 -10.25 -12.42
C GLN A 253 -7.18 -10.09 -11.68
N ALA A 254 -6.19 -9.44 -12.32
CA ALA A 254 -4.90 -9.17 -11.71
C ALA A 254 -5.02 -8.22 -10.51
N VAL A 255 -5.82 -7.14 -10.62
CA VAL A 255 -6.08 -6.21 -9.50
C VAL A 255 -6.80 -6.92 -8.36
N LEU A 256 -7.82 -7.73 -8.65
CA LEU A 256 -8.52 -8.53 -7.65
C LEU A 256 -7.57 -9.48 -6.91
N ALA A 257 -6.74 -10.20 -7.65
CA ALA A 257 -5.76 -11.11 -7.07
C ALA A 257 -4.76 -10.38 -6.17
N LEU A 258 -4.25 -9.22 -6.61
CA LEU A 258 -3.38 -8.36 -5.80
C LEU A 258 -4.07 -7.87 -4.51
N LEU A 259 -5.34 -7.49 -4.58
CA LEU A 259 -6.09 -7.05 -3.40
C LEU A 259 -6.35 -8.18 -2.42
N VAL A 260 -6.70 -9.38 -2.89
CA VAL A 260 -6.89 -10.58 -2.05
C VAL A 260 -5.58 -10.95 -1.36
N GLY A 261 -4.47 -11.00 -2.10
CA GLY A 261 -3.15 -11.28 -1.51
C GLY A 261 -2.70 -10.18 -0.54
N ASN A 262 -2.97 -8.90 -0.86
CA ASN A 262 -2.69 -7.79 0.04
C ASN A 262 -3.49 -7.89 1.34
N MET A 263 -4.75 -8.31 1.30
CA MET A 263 -5.59 -8.53 2.47
C MET A 263 -4.99 -9.62 3.37
N ALA A 264 -4.68 -10.78 2.83
CA ALA A 264 -4.06 -11.86 3.58
C ALA A 264 -2.70 -11.46 4.19
N GLY A 265 -1.87 -10.73 3.42
CA GLY A 265 -0.58 -10.22 3.88
C GLY A 265 -0.68 -9.06 4.88
N SER A 266 -1.81 -8.34 4.95
CA SER A 266 -1.96 -7.17 5.83
C SER A 266 -1.99 -7.55 7.30
N ILE A 267 -2.60 -8.69 7.64
CA ILE A 267 -2.65 -9.22 9.02
C ILE A 267 -1.23 -9.51 9.51
N THR A 268 -0.44 -10.25 8.72
CA THR A 268 0.94 -10.58 9.06
C THR A 268 1.82 -9.33 9.18
N ARG A 269 1.65 -8.36 8.26
CA ARG A 269 2.36 -7.07 8.33
C ARG A 269 1.97 -6.28 9.59
N THR A 270 0.69 -6.28 9.96
CA THR A 270 0.20 -5.60 11.16
C THR A 270 0.85 -6.18 12.42
N MET A 271 0.87 -7.50 12.55
CA MET A 271 1.48 -8.16 13.70
C MET A 271 2.98 -7.84 13.80
N ARG A 272 3.72 -7.98 12.69
CA ARG A 272 5.16 -7.81 12.67
C ARG A 272 5.62 -6.34 12.81
N GLN A 273 4.90 -5.39 12.19
CA GLN A 273 5.36 -4.01 12.10
C GLN A 273 4.66 -3.08 13.07
N ASN A 274 3.32 -3.20 13.23
CA ASN A 274 2.55 -2.27 14.03
C ASN A 274 2.51 -2.66 15.51
N VAL A 275 2.29 -3.93 15.82
CA VAL A 275 2.15 -4.37 17.21
C VAL A 275 3.45 -4.17 17.98
N GLY A 276 4.60 -4.61 17.42
CA GLY A 276 5.90 -4.41 18.06
C GLY A 276 6.22 -2.93 18.32
N TYR A 277 5.88 -2.08 17.35
CA TYR A 277 6.03 -0.65 17.44
C TYR A 277 5.09 -0.03 18.51
N TRP A 278 3.82 -0.43 18.54
CA TRP A 278 2.85 0.11 19.51
C TRP A 278 3.16 -0.31 20.94
N VAL A 279 3.58 -1.55 21.16
CA VAL A 279 3.99 -2.04 22.49
C VAL A 279 5.18 -1.26 23.03
N GLY A 280 6.08 -0.79 22.16
CA GLY A 280 7.25 -0.01 22.56
C GLY A 280 6.96 1.46 22.85
N ILE A 281 5.86 2.03 22.35
CA ILE A 281 5.58 3.48 22.47
C ILE A 281 4.37 3.76 23.37
N PHE A 282 3.34 2.93 23.30
CA PHE A 282 2.08 3.20 24.01
C PHE A 282 1.96 2.43 25.32
N PRO A 283 1.25 2.98 26.32
CA PRO A 283 0.87 2.24 27.52
C PRO A 283 0.12 0.95 27.15
N ARG A 284 0.34 -0.09 27.97
CA ARG A 284 -0.17 -1.46 27.70
C ARG A 284 -1.68 -1.55 27.56
N ASP A 285 -2.42 -0.69 28.26
CA ASP A 285 -3.88 -0.63 28.22
C ASP A 285 -4.43 -0.12 26.88
N LEU A 286 -3.66 0.69 26.15
CA LEU A 286 -4.06 1.28 24.87
C LEU A 286 -3.86 0.32 23.68
N VAL A 287 -2.82 -0.53 23.73
CA VAL A 287 -2.41 -1.38 22.60
C VAL A 287 -3.49 -2.33 22.10
N PRO A 288 -4.25 -3.05 22.96
CA PRO A 288 -5.32 -3.93 22.51
C PRO A 288 -6.43 -3.18 21.75
N ASN A 289 -6.75 -1.98 22.21
CA ASN A 289 -7.76 -1.13 21.58
C ASN A 289 -7.29 -0.61 20.21
N LEU A 290 -6.03 -0.21 20.10
CA LEU A 290 -5.38 0.16 18.84
C LEU A 290 -5.43 -1.00 17.84
N LEU A 291 -5.04 -2.19 18.27
CA LEU A 291 -5.02 -3.39 17.43
C LEU A 291 -6.43 -3.75 16.94
N ARG A 292 -7.40 -3.78 17.85
CA ARG A 292 -8.80 -4.08 17.52
C ARG A 292 -9.33 -3.14 16.43
N TRP A 293 -9.25 -1.83 16.63
CA TRP A 293 -9.77 -0.85 15.68
C TRP A 293 -8.97 -0.82 14.38
N HIS A 294 -7.66 -1.04 14.45
CA HIS A 294 -6.84 -1.18 13.27
C HIS A 294 -7.29 -2.36 12.40
N LEU A 295 -7.45 -3.55 12.99
CA LEU A 295 -7.86 -4.75 12.27
C LEU A 295 -9.28 -4.60 11.70
N ILE A 296 -10.25 -4.16 12.50
CA ILE A 296 -11.62 -3.95 12.04
C ILE A 296 -11.64 -3.03 10.83
N THR A 297 -11.03 -1.84 10.93
CA THR A 297 -11.05 -0.86 9.83
C THR A 297 -10.27 -1.34 8.62
N THR A 298 -9.16 -2.04 8.81
CA THR A 298 -8.36 -2.58 7.71
C THR A 298 -9.13 -3.65 6.96
N VAL A 299 -9.62 -4.68 7.64
CA VAL A 299 -10.34 -5.79 7.02
C VAL A 299 -11.63 -5.31 6.34
N THR A 300 -12.41 -4.45 7.01
CA THR A 300 -13.64 -3.90 6.41
C THR A 300 -13.36 -3.17 5.10
N LEU A 301 -12.36 -2.28 5.08
CA LEU A 301 -12.03 -1.53 3.88
C LEU A 301 -11.38 -2.41 2.80
N GLU A 302 -10.68 -3.47 3.17
CA GLU A 302 -10.13 -4.45 2.24
C GLU A 302 -11.24 -5.23 1.55
N VAL A 303 -12.18 -5.77 2.31
CA VAL A 303 -13.36 -6.47 1.76
C VAL A 303 -14.17 -5.54 0.85
N LEU A 304 -14.47 -4.32 1.30
CA LEU A 304 -15.21 -3.35 0.48
C LEU A 304 -14.47 -3.02 -0.82
N SER A 305 -13.16 -2.85 -0.79
CA SER A 305 -12.39 -2.55 -2.01
C SER A 305 -12.37 -3.73 -2.98
N ILE A 306 -12.29 -4.97 -2.49
CA ILE A 306 -12.38 -6.18 -3.31
C ILE A 306 -13.78 -6.26 -3.96
N MET A 307 -14.84 -6.07 -3.18
CA MET A 307 -16.21 -6.09 -3.70
C MET A 307 -16.43 -5.02 -4.76
N LEU A 308 -15.95 -3.79 -4.53
CA LEU A 308 -16.09 -2.69 -5.49
C LEU A 308 -15.37 -2.98 -6.81
N ILE A 309 -14.13 -3.48 -6.76
CA ILE A 309 -13.39 -3.83 -7.98
C ILE A 309 -14.04 -5.01 -8.68
N TRP A 310 -14.51 -6.01 -7.95
CA TRP A 310 -15.25 -7.12 -8.52
C TRP A 310 -16.52 -6.67 -9.23
N CYS A 311 -17.36 -5.84 -8.59
CA CYS A 311 -18.54 -5.26 -9.24
C CYS A 311 -18.17 -4.41 -10.46
N ALA A 312 -17.10 -3.62 -10.38
CA ALA A 312 -16.63 -2.83 -11.50
C ALA A 312 -16.18 -3.72 -12.68
N SER A 313 -15.51 -4.84 -12.41
CA SER A 313 -15.06 -5.79 -13.45
C SER A 313 -16.20 -6.50 -14.17
N LEU A 314 -17.40 -6.57 -13.58
CA LEU A 314 -18.60 -7.11 -14.22
C LEU A 314 -19.23 -6.12 -15.22
N VAL A 315 -19.01 -4.82 -15.04
CA VAL A 315 -19.65 -3.75 -15.83
C VAL A 315 -18.68 -3.14 -16.85
N ILE A 316 -17.44 -3.01 -16.46
CA ILE A 316 -16.39 -2.36 -17.27
C ILE A 316 -15.34 -3.41 -17.63
N PRO A 317 -15.22 -3.81 -18.91
CA PRO A 317 -14.07 -4.62 -19.30
C PRO A 317 -12.79 -3.80 -19.13
N PHE A 318 -11.96 -4.19 -18.20
CA PHE A 318 -10.61 -3.64 -18.02
C PHE A 318 -9.69 -4.21 -19.13
N GLY A 319 -9.94 -3.80 -20.38
CA GLY A 319 -9.16 -4.24 -21.52
C GLY A 319 -7.78 -3.57 -21.63
#